data_307e62d3f0d5ec6fac6ce80331feff27
#
_entry.id   307e62d3f0d5ec6fac6ce80331feff27
#
_cell.length_a   1.000
_cell.length_b   1.000
_cell.length_c   1.000
_cell.angle_alpha   90.00
_cell.angle_beta   90.00
_cell.angle_gamma   90.00
#
_symmetry.space_group_name_H-M   'P 1'
#
loop_
_entity.id
_entity.type
_entity.pdbx_description
1 polymer ?
#
loop_
_entity_poly.entity_id
_entity_poly.type
_entity_poly.pdbx_seq_one_letter_code
_entity_poly.pdbx_strand_id
1 'polypeptide(L)'
;LFCLFADDTGIFPDSSFANYIENSREDGSDLSSRLAQLFEILNCSDVIRAKRKLLTPTLLQFRYINGGLFAQSLPFADFNAKMRQTLLDCCAFDWNKISPAIFGAMFQGVMDKKQRRELGAHYTSEENILKLINPLFMDALWREFDRVKAVPARLDAFHHKIASLKFLDPACGCGNFLIITYRELRLLELEILKMKTNTGQRHLDISTMLKVSVEQFYGIEYEDFPCQIAQVGMWLMDHQMNLRVADMFGMYYARLPLTQSATIVHANALRMDWEDVVPAKELSYILGNPPFVGARILSAE
;
A
#
# COMPACT_ATOMS: atom_id res chain seq x y z
N LEU A 1 3.28 8.17 8.91
CA LEU A 1 2.09 7.63 8.25
C LEU A 1 1.93 6.13 8.51
N PHE A 2 2.90 5.29 8.12
CA PHE A 2 2.81 3.85 8.36
C PHE A 2 2.44 3.51 9.82
N CYS A 3 3.13 4.12 10.81
CA CYS A 3 2.86 3.83 12.23
C CYS A 3 1.46 4.25 12.66
N LEU A 4 0.91 5.33 12.12
CA LEU A 4 -0.47 5.77 12.36
C LEU A 4 -1.48 4.73 11.86
N PHE A 5 -1.30 4.23 10.63
CA PHE A 5 -2.10 3.14 10.10
C PHE A 5 -1.95 1.85 10.89
N ALA A 6 -0.71 1.51 11.26
CA ALA A 6 -0.41 0.28 11.98
C ALA A 6 -1.07 0.25 13.37
N ASP A 7 -1.20 1.42 14.01
CA ASP A 7 -1.83 1.57 15.31
C ASP A 7 -3.34 1.31 15.25
N ASP A 8 -4.03 1.81 14.20
CA ASP A 8 -5.48 1.71 14.05
C ASP A 8 -5.95 0.42 13.36
N THR A 9 -5.05 -0.28 12.68
CA THR A 9 -5.40 -1.45 11.87
C THR A 9 -5.01 -2.78 12.51
N GLY A 10 -4.62 -2.77 13.79
CA GLY A 10 -4.26 -3.97 14.55
C GLY A 10 -2.92 -4.60 14.15
N ILE A 11 -2.08 -3.90 13.37
CA ILE A 11 -0.69 -4.30 13.12
C ILE A 11 0.12 -4.11 14.39
N PHE A 12 -0.06 -2.98 15.05
CA PHE A 12 0.41 -2.72 16.39
C PHE A 12 -0.69 -3.03 17.41
N PRO A 13 -0.36 -3.30 18.68
CA PRO A 13 -1.34 -3.29 19.75
C PRO A 13 -2.04 -1.91 19.82
N ASP A 14 -3.32 -1.92 20.17
CA ASP A 14 -4.16 -0.72 20.22
C ASP A 14 -3.48 0.47 20.91
N SER A 15 -3.47 1.61 20.23
CA SER A 15 -2.91 2.88 20.70
C SER A 15 -1.45 2.82 21.14
N SER A 16 -0.70 1.80 20.73
CA SER A 16 0.68 1.63 21.17
C SER A 16 1.62 2.69 20.63
N PHE A 17 1.39 3.14 19.38
CA PHE A 17 2.15 4.24 18.79
C PHE A 17 1.77 5.59 19.41
N ALA A 18 0.47 5.86 19.58
CA ALA A 18 -0.02 7.07 20.26
C ALA A 18 0.59 7.18 21.67
N ASN A 19 0.51 6.12 22.48
CA ASN A 19 1.11 6.05 23.80
C ASN A 19 2.63 6.24 23.78
N TYR A 20 3.29 5.71 22.74
CA TYR A 20 4.73 5.88 22.59
C TYR A 20 5.12 7.33 22.36
N ILE A 21 4.33 8.08 21.57
CA ILE A 21 4.53 9.52 21.33
C ILE A 21 4.13 10.34 22.57
N GLU A 22 3.02 10.03 23.24
CA GLU A 22 2.59 10.69 24.48
C GLU A 22 3.65 10.68 25.58
N ASN A 23 4.36 9.56 25.70
CA ASN A 23 5.45 9.41 26.67
C ASN A 23 6.76 10.11 26.26
N SER A 24 6.79 10.93 25.21
CA SER A 24 7.89 11.82 24.89
C SER A 24 7.83 13.11 25.73
N ARG A 25 8.94 13.85 25.78
CA ARG A 25 8.97 15.14 26.47
C ARG A 25 7.99 16.13 25.84
N GLU A 26 7.33 16.93 26.64
CA GLU A 26 6.33 17.92 26.18
C GLU A 26 6.92 18.94 25.20
N ASP A 27 8.19 19.29 25.34
CA ASP A 27 8.91 20.19 24.44
C ASP A 27 9.28 19.55 23.09
N GLY A 28 9.09 18.22 22.94
CA GLY A 28 9.41 17.44 21.73
C GLY A 28 10.91 17.14 21.56
N SER A 29 11.77 17.55 22.48
CA SER A 29 13.23 17.46 22.32
C SER A 29 13.78 16.04 22.19
N ASP A 30 13.09 15.01 22.69
CA ASP A 30 13.47 13.60 22.60
C ASP A 30 12.73 12.82 21.50
N LEU A 31 11.78 13.45 20.81
CA LEU A 31 10.89 12.76 19.88
C LEU A 31 11.64 12.18 18.68
N SER A 32 12.63 12.91 18.16
CA SER A 32 13.49 12.47 17.06
C SER A 32 14.20 11.15 17.40
N SER A 33 14.87 11.11 18.55
CA SER A 33 15.59 9.90 18.99
C SER A 33 14.66 8.74 19.31
N ARG A 34 13.47 9.01 19.81
CA ARG A 34 12.43 7.98 20.06
C ARG A 34 11.94 7.37 18.76
N LEU A 35 11.61 8.18 17.75
CA LEU A 35 11.19 7.69 16.43
C LEU A 35 12.28 6.86 15.76
N ALA A 36 13.56 7.29 15.89
CA ALA A 36 14.67 6.50 15.38
C ALA A 36 14.78 5.12 16.01
N GLN A 37 14.66 5.04 17.33
CA GLN A 37 14.68 3.77 18.05
C GLN A 37 13.50 2.88 17.62
N LEU A 38 12.30 3.47 17.45
CA LEU A 38 11.13 2.73 16.96
C LEU A 38 11.40 2.16 15.56
N PHE A 39 11.85 2.98 14.61
CA PHE A 39 12.12 2.54 13.23
C PHE A 39 13.19 1.46 13.16
N GLU A 40 14.22 1.55 13.99
CA GLU A 40 15.22 0.50 14.13
C GLU A 40 14.61 -0.82 14.62
N ILE A 41 13.69 -0.77 15.57
CA ILE A 41 12.97 -1.95 16.07
C ILE A 41 12.05 -2.54 15.01
N LEU A 42 11.33 -1.72 14.26
CA LEU A 42 10.47 -2.16 13.17
C LEU A 42 11.25 -2.84 12.02
N ASN A 43 12.52 -2.47 11.87
CA ASN A 43 13.45 -3.10 10.90
C ASN A 43 14.20 -4.31 11.48
N CYS A 44 14.06 -4.61 12.76
CA CYS A 44 14.83 -5.64 13.44
C CYS A 44 14.07 -6.97 13.47
N SER A 45 14.58 -8.01 12.78
CA SER A 45 13.97 -9.33 12.81
C SER A 45 13.92 -9.92 14.23
N ASP A 46 12.95 -10.81 14.48
CA ASP A 46 12.73 -11.41 15.80
C ASP A 46 13.98 -12.15 16.32
N VAL A 47 14.78 -12.74 15.43
CA VAL A 47 16.05 -13.40 15.79
C VAL A 47 17.09 -12.41 16.33
N ILE A 48 17.21 -11.24 15.71
CA ILE A 48 18.13 -10.17 16.15
C ILE A 48 17.59 -9.53 17.42
N ARG A 49 16.29 -9.32 17.50
CA ARG A 49 15.56 -8.73 18.60
C ARG A 49 15.71 -9.53 19.90
N ALA A 50 15.61 -10.86 19.82
CA ALA A 50 15.83 -11.77 20.96
C ALA A 50 17.22 -11.66 21.60
N LYS A 51 18.22 -11.15 20.83
CA LYS A 51 19.59 -10.92 21.32
C LYS A 51 19.77 -9.56 22.02
N ARG A 52 18.82 -8.64 21.87
CA ARG A 52 18.87 -7.28 22.46
C ARG A 52 18.31 -7.28 23.88
N LYS A 53 19.16 -7.40 24.88
CA LYS A 53 18.78 -7.49 26.29
C LYS A 53 18.30 -6.20 26.95
N LEU A 54 18.44 -5.05 26.28
CA LEU A 54 18.18 -3.72 26.86
C LEU A 54 16.98 -2.99 26.23
N LEU A 55 16.09 -3.72 25.52
CA LEU A 55 14.88 -3.12 24.99
C LEU A 55 13.87 -2.86 26.10
N THR A 56 13.28 -1.66 26.08
CA THR A 56 12.20 -1.33 27.00
C THR A 56 10.94 -2.14 26.66
N PRO A 57 10.09 -2.47 27.68
CA PRO A 57 8.83 -3.16 27.42
C PRO A 57 7.96 -2.44 26.37
N THR A 58 8.01 -1.13 26.34
CA THR A 58 7.28 -0.29 25.36
C THR A 58 7.74 -0.54 23.92
N LEU A 59 9.04 -0.76 23.67
CA LEU A 59 9.55 -1.06 22.33
C LEU A 59 9.35 -2.53 21.95
N LEU A 60 9.27 -3.44 22.92
CA LEU A 60 9.07 -4.85 22.66
C LEU A 60 7.67 -5.19 22.11
N GLN A 61 6.68 -4.33 22.31
CA GLN A 61 5.32 -4.52 21.78
C GLN A 61 5.22 -4.33 20.26
N PHE A 62 6.14 -3.55 19.66
CA PHE A 62 6.14 -3.33 18.22
C PHE A 62 6.74 -4.52 17.48
N ARG A 63 6.07 -5.02 16.46
CA ARG A 63 6.49 -6.19 15.68
C ARG A 63 7.48 -5.83 14.58
N TYR A 64 8.24 -6.82 14.12
CA TYR A 64 9.05 -6.70 12.92
C TYR A 64 8.17 -6.58 11.68
N ILE A 65 8.41 -5.54 10.87
CA ILE A 65 7.57 -5.24 9.71
C ILE A 65 8.15 -5.83 8.42
N ASN A 66 9.49 -5.83 8.24
CA ASN A 66 10.15 -6.18 6.98
C ASN A 66 9.79 -5.23 5.82
N GLY A 67 10.17 -5.55 4.60
CA GLY A 67 9.80 -4.79 3.39
C GLY A 67 10.70 -3.61 3.05
N GLY A 68 11.80 -3.40 3.79
CA GLY A 68 12.79 -2.36 3.48
C GLY A 68 12.38 -0.94 3.91
N LEU A 69 11.12 -0.71 4.31
CA LEU A 69 10.60 0.62 4.66
C LEU A 69 11.41 1.36 5.71
N PHE A 70 11.97 0.63 6.69
CA PHE A 70 12.77 1.18 7.77
C PHE A 70 14.26 0.81 7.65
N ALA A 71 14.70 0.32 6.48
CA ALA A 71 16.07 -0.15 6.30
C ALA A 71 17.10 0.99 6.23
N GLN A 72 16.69 2.15 5.73
CA GLN A 72 17.57 3.32 5.64
C GLN A 72 17.50 4.14 6.92
N SER A 73 18.68 4.49 7.43
CA SER A 73 18.80 5.48 8.50
C SER A 73 18.62 6.87 7.91
N LEU A 74 17.50 7.51 8.24
CA LEU A 74 17.24 8.88 7.81
C LEU A 74 17.91 9.89 8.77
N PRO A 75 18.35 11.06 8.29
CA PRO A 75 18.77 12.14 9.17
C PRO A 75 17.59 12.57 10.06
N PHE A 76 17.87 12.78 11.32
CA PHE A 76 16.84 13.15 12.28
C PHE A 76 16.39 14.60 12.07
N ALA A 77 15.07 14.80 12.06
CA ALA A 77 14.49 16.12 12.14
C ALA A 77 14.34 16.52 13.61
N ASP A 78 14.63 17.78 13.94
CA ASP A 78 14.33 18.32 15.26
C ASP A 78 12.82 18.55 15.39
N PHE A 79 12.29 18.15 16.54
CA PHE A 79 10.89 18.36 16.89
C PHE A 79 10.77 19.40 17.98
N ASN A 80 9.71 20.20 17.93
CA ASN A 80 9.31 21.12 18.99
C ASN A 80 7.94 20.71 19.55
N ALA A 81 7.49 21.37 20.60
CA ALA A 81 6.19 21.10 21.24
C ALA A 81 5.02 21.12 20.26
N LYS A 82 4.99 22.08 19.30
CA LYS A 82 3.91 22.19 18.31
C LYS A 82 3.92 21.00 17.35
N MET A 83 5.09 20.56 16.87
CA MET A 83 5.22 19.42 15.96
C MET A 83 4.83 18.12 16.68
N ARG A 84 5.23 17.97 17.95
CA ARG A 84 4.79 16.86 18.79
C ARG A 84 3.27 16.82 18.92
N GLN A 85 2.64 17.97 19.24
CA GLN A 85 1.18 18.05 19.35
C GLN A 85 0.50 17.69 18.03
N THR A 86 0.99 18.22 16.91
CA THR A 86 0.46 17.86 15.59
C THR A 86 0.53 16.35 15.33
N LEU A 87 1.60 15.67 15.75
CA LEU A 87 1.69 14.22 15.59
C LEU A 87 0.69 13.48 16.49
N LEU A 88 0.46 13.95 17.72
CA LEU A 88 -0.59 13.43 18.60
C LEU A 88 -1.99 13.67 18.02
N ASP A 89 -2.24 14.84 17.46
CA ASP A 89 -3.50 15.13 16.77
C ASP A 89 -3.72 14.16 15.59
N CYS A 90 -2.65 13.81 14.86
CA CYS A 90 -2.72 12.78 13.82
C CYS A 90 -3.03 11.39 14.38
N CYS A 91 -2.58 11.05 15.59
CA CYS A 91 -2.92 9.78 16.24
C CYS A 91 -4.42 9.71 16.64
N ALA A 92 -5.12 10.84 16.71
CA ALA A 92 -6.55 10.86 17.04
C ALA A 92 -7.49 10.60 15.86
N PHE A 93 -6.96 10.52 14.62
CA PHE A 93 -7.75 10.18 13.44
C PHE A 93 -7.92 8.66 13.33
N ASP A 94 -9.07 8.23 12.83
CA ASP A 94 -9.33 6.82 12.48
C ASP A 94 -8.73 6.49 11.10
N TRP A 95 -7.49 6.08 11.08
CA TRP A 95 -6.74 5.74 9.85
C TRP A 95 -7.27 4.48 9.15
N ASN A 96 -8.02 3.65 9.85
CA ASN A 96 -8.63 2.46 9.27
C ASN A 96 -9.63 2.81 8.15
N LYS A 97 -10.26 3.98 8.22
CA LYS A 97 -11.22 4.48 7.22
C LYS A 97 -10.58 5.26 6.07
N ILE A 98 -9.30 5.58 6.18
CA ILE A 98 -8.61 6.41 5.19
C ILE A 98 -8.02 5.52 4.09
N SER A 99 -8.33 5.85 2.83
CA SER A 99 -7.73 5.15 1.68
C SER A 99 -6.23 5.45 1.57
N PRO A 100 -5.35 4.44 1.44
CA PRO A 100 -3.92 4.66 1.21
C PRO A 100 -3.59 5.50 -0.02
N ALA A 101 -4.49 5.61 -1.00
CA ALA A 101 -4.33 6.49 -2.15
C ALA A 101 -4.22 7.98 -1.78
N ILE A 102 -4.63 8.39 -0.57
CA ILE A 102 -4.48 9.78 -0.11
C ILE A 102 -3.01 10.19 0.04
N PHE A 103 -2.09 9.23 0.20
CA PHE A 103 -0.67 9.54 0.38
C PHE A 103 -0.08 10.29 -0.81
N GLY A 104 -0.54 9.98 -2.03
CA GLY A 104 -0.15 10.73 -3.21
C GLY A 104 -0.59 12.21 -3.15
N ALA A 105 -1.81 12.46 -2.68
CA ALA A 105 -2.31 13.82 -2.48
C ALA A 105 -1.53 14.58 -1.39
N MET A 106 -1.24 13.90 -0.28
CA MET A 106 -0.46 14.48 0.83
C MET A 106 0.96 14.80 0.38
N PHE A 107 1.61 13.89 -0.34
CA PHE A 107 2.94 14.13 -0.89
C PHE A 107 2.96 15.33 -1.82
N GLN A 108 2.01 15.41 -2.74
CA GLN A 108 1.86 16.57 -3.63
C GLN A 108 1.64 17.88 -2.86
N GLY A 109 0.95 17.82 -1.72
CA GLY A 109 0.70 18.97 -0.85
C GLY A 109 1.96 19.56 -0.22
N VAL A 110 2.97 18.73 0.07
CA VAL A 110 4.25 19.17 0.67
C VAL A 110 5.33 19.50 -0.36
N MET A 111 5.16 19.12 -1.62
CA MET A 111 6.08 19.48 -2.69
C MET A 111 6.04 20.97 -3.00
N ASP A 112 7.21 21.55 -3.28
CA ASP A 112 7.31 22.90 -3.82
C ASP A 112 6.54 23.04 -5.15
N LYS A 113 5.85 24.16 -5.36
CA LYS A 113 5.05 24.40 -6.58
C LYS A 113 5.90 24.34 -7.86
N LYS A 114 7.18 24.73 -7.78
CA LYS A 114 8.11 24.70 -8.90
C LYS A 114 8.50 23.26 -9.23
N GLN A 115 8.93 22.49 -8.23
CA GLN A 115 9.25 21.07 -8.38
C GLN A 115 8.06 20.28 -8.92
N ARG A 116 6.85 20.51 -8.39
CA ARG A 116 5.63 19.86 -8.86
C ARG A 116 5.37 20.11 -10.35
N ARG A 117 5.61 21.35 -10.82
CA ARG A 117 5.44 21.70 -12.23
C ARG A 117 6.55 21.11 -13.11
N GLU A 118 7.79 21.09 -12.64
CA GLU A 118 8.93 20.52 -13.37
C GLU A 118 8.82 19.01 -13.50
N LEU A 119 8.37 18.32 -12.47
CA LEU A 119 8.18 16.87 -12.46
C LEU A 119 6.86 16.43 -13.11
N GLY A 120 5.96 17.36 -13.46
CA GLY A 120 4.62 17.02 -13.95
C GLY A 120 3.81 16.18 -12.93
N ALA A 121 4.18 16.25 -11.64
CA ALA A 121 3.59 15.44 -10.58
C ALA A 121 2.16 15.91 -10.29
N HIS A 122 1.19 15.28 -10.93
CA HIS A 122 -0.24 15.51 -10.72
C HIS A 122 -0.87 14.30 -10.06
N TYR A 123 -1.44 14.52 -8.88
CA TYR A 123 -2.26 13.51 -8.23
C TYR A 123 -3.52 13.24 -9.06
N THR A 124 -3.74 11.99 -9.40
CA THR A 124 -4.98 11.56 -10.04
C THR A 124 -5.96 11.08 -8.97
N SER A 125 -7.10 11.76 -8.88
CA SER A 125 -8.13 11.43 -7.89
C SER A 125 -8.72 10.04 -8.14
N GLU A 126 -9.18 9.40 -7.08
CA GLU A 126 -9.85 8.10 -7.15
C GLU A 126 -10.99 8.09 -8.17
N GLU A 127 -11.83 9.12 -8.19
CA GLU A 127 -12.93 9.25 -9.15
C GLU A 127 -12.45 9.20 -10.60
N ASN A 128 -11.34 9.87 -10.92
CA ASN A 128 -10.79 9.87 -12.27
C ASN A 128 -10.13 8.53 -12.62
N ILE A 129 -9.50 7.87 -11.66
CA ILE A 129 -8.97 6.51 -11.85
C ILE A 129 -10.11 5.54 -12.16
N LEU A 130 -11.20 5.58 -11.40
CA LEU A 130 -12.37 4.74 -11.63
C LEU A 130 -13.02 4.98 -13.00
N LYS A 131 -13.09 6.26 -13.45
CA LYS A 131 -13.57 6.60 -14.81
C LYS A 131 -12.72 5.96 -15.91
N LEU A 132 -11.45 5.68 -15.64
CA LEU A 132 -10.55 5.02 -16.59
C LEU A 132 -10.64 3.50 -16.49
N ILE A 133 -10.51 2.92 -15.30
CA ILE A 133 -10.41 1.47 -15.13
C ILE A 133 -11.75 0.76 -15.33
N ASN A 134 -12.88 1.41 -14.99
CA ASN A 134 -14.20 0.80 -15.14
C ASN A 134 -14.49 0.42 -16.60
N PRO A 135 -14.50 1.33 -17.57
CA PRO A 135 -14.75 0.97 -18.96
C PRO A 135 -13.62 0.15 -19.58
N LEU A 136 -12.38 0.24 -19.06
CA LEU A 136 -11.25 -0.48 -19.62
C LEU A 136 -11.36 -1.99 -19.36
N PHE A 137 -11.67 -2.41 -18.13
CA PHE A 137 -11.75 -3.83 -17.77
C PHE A 137 -12.71 -4.16 -16.62
N MET A 138 -12.93 -3.30 -15.64
CA MET A 138 -13.73 -3.65 -14.45
C MET A 138 -15.18 -3.98 -14.81
N ASP A 139 -15.83 -3.19 -15.66
CA ASP A 139 -17.20 -3.45 -16.12
C ASP A 139 -17.33 -4.79 -16.86
N ALA A 140 -16.31 -5.17 -17.62
CA ALA A 140 -16.27 -6.46 -18.30
C ALA A 140 -16.11 -7.62 -17.31
N LEU A 141 -15.27 -7.46 -16.29
CA LEU A 141 -15.08 -8.46 -15.25
C LEU A 141 -16.33 -8.64 -14.39
N TRP A 142 -17.01 -7.56 -14.01
CA TRP A 142 -18.29 -7.64 -13.28
C TRP A 142 -19.38 -8.31 -14.10
N ARG A 143 -19.52 -7.99 -15.37
CA ARG A 143 -20.47 -8.67 -16.28
C ARG A 143 -20.16 -10.16 -16.45
N GLU A 144 -18.89 -10.53 -16.51
CA GLU A 144 -18.48 -11.93 -16.58
C GLU A 144 -18.79 -12.66 -15.27
N PHE A 145 -18.47 -12.04 -14.12
CA PHE A 145 -18.85 -12.57 -12.81
C PHE A 145 -20.34 -12.88 -12.72
N ASP A 146 -21.21 -11.95 -13.14
CA ASP A 146 -22.66 -12.13 -13.10
C ASP A 146 -23.13 -13.33 -13.94
N ARG A 147 -22.44 -13.63 -15.05
CA ARG A 147 -22.75 -14.77 -15.92
C ARG A 147 -22.31 -16.11 -15.34
N VAL A 148 -21.23 -16.12 -14.54
CA VAL A 148 -20.61 -17.37 -14.08
C VAL A 148 -20.89 -17.69 -12.62
N LYS A 149 -21.34 -16.73 -11.81
CA LYS A 149 -21.48 -16.85 -10.34
C LYS A 149 -22.37 -18.02 -9.88
N ALA A 150 -23.32 -18.45 -10.70
CA ALA A 150 -24.23 -19.57 -10.38
C ALA A 150 -23.64 -20.97 -10.67
N VAL A 151 -22.50 -21.06 -11.37
CA VAL A 151 -21.89 -22.33 -11.78
C VAL A 151 -20.52 -22.49 -11.13
N PRO A 152 -20.33 -23.33 -10.10
CA PRO A 152 -19.11 -23.41 -9.30
C PRO A 152 -17.84 -23.56 -10.12
N ALA A 153 -17.79 -24.46 -11.09
CA ALA A 153 -16.61 -24.68 -11.93
C ALA A 153 -16.24 -23.46 -12.79
N ARG A 154 -17.25 -22.72 -13.29
CA ARG A 154 -17.03 -21.49 -14.07
C ARG A 154 -16.59 -20.34 -13.16
N LEU A 155 -17.17 -20.24 -11.97
CA LEU A 155 -16.77 -19.25 -10.96
C LEU A 155 -15.32 -19.49 -10.53
N ASP A 156 -14.91 -20.74 -10.39
CA ASP A 156 -13.52 -21.07 -10.03
C ASP A 156 -12.54 -20.71 -11.15
N ALA A 157 -12.88 -21.03 -12.40
CA ALA A 157 -12.11 -20.62 -13.57
C ALA A 157 -11.99 -19.08 -13.68
N PHE A 158 -13.08 -18.35 -13.42
CA PHE A 158 -13.08 -16.88 -13.39
C PHE A 158 -12.20 -16.33 -12.26
N HIS A 159 -12.24 -16.94 -11.08
CA HIS A 159 -11.38 -16.56 -9.97
C HIS A 159 -9.89 -16.72 -10.31
N HIS A 160 -9.52 -17.82 -10.97
CA HIS A 160 -8.16 -18.01 -11.50
C HIS A 160 -7.80 -16.97 -12.57
N LYS A 161 -8.75 -16.62 -13.45
CA LYS A 161 -8.54 -15.59 -14.46
C LYS A 161 -8.19 -14.26 -13.83
N ILE A 162 -8.96 -13.74 -12.86
CA ILE A 162 -8.65 -12.45 -12.24
C ILE A 162 -7.32 -12.48 -11.46
N ALA A 163 -6.96 -13.61 -10.89
CA ALA A 163 -5.69 -13.82 -10.21
C ALA A 163 -4.47 -13.87 -11.17
N SER A 164 -4.69 -14.13 -12.46
CA SER A 164 -3.62 -14.16 -13.48
C SER A 164 -3.38 -12.82 -14.16
N LEU A 165 -4.26 -11.83 -13.95
CA LEU A 165 -4.10 -10.51 -14.55
C LEU A 165 -2.87 -9.80 -13.97
N LYS A 166 -2.09 -9.14 -14.83
CA LYS A 166 -0.93 -8.33 -14.44
C LYS A 166 -1.07 -6.90 -14.95
N PHE A 167 -0.73 -5.95 -14.10
CA PHE A 167 -0.92 -4.52 -14.32
C PHE A 167 0.40 -3.77 -14.20
N LEU A 168 0.71 -2.90 -15.15
CA LEU A 168 1.88 -2.04 -15.12
C LEU A 168 1.46 -0.57 -15.20
N ASP A 169 2.00 0.23 -14.29
CA ASP A 169 2.01 1.70 -14.40
C ASP A 169 3.45 2.18 -14.60
N PRO A 170 3.83 2.64 -15.81
CA PRO A 170 5.21 3.01 -16.11
C PRO A 170 5.60 4.41 -15.60
N ALA A 171 4.70 5.12 -14.92
CA ALA A 171 4.94 6.41 -14.27
C ALA A 171 4.06 6.52 -13.03
N CYS A 172 4.24 5.55 -12.11
CA CYS A 172 3.24 5.26 -11.09
C CYS A 172 3.15 6.33 -9.99
N GLY A 173 4.12 7.23 -9.85
CA GLY A 173 4.13 8.18 -8.75
C GLY A 173 4.02 7.48 -7.39
N CYS A 174 3.08 7.91 -6.58
CA CYS A 174 2.76 7.26 -5.30
C CYS A 174 1.86 6.02 -5.43
N GLY A 175 1.68 5.47 -6.63
CA GLY A 175 1.00 4.20 -6.88
C GLY A 175 -0.52 4.26 -6.92
N ASN A 176 -1.14 5.43 -7.07
CA ASN A 176 -2.59 5.58 -6.96
C ASN A 176 -3.39 4.68 -7.92
N PHE A 177 -2.98 4.57 -9.17
CA PHE A 177 -3.62 3.68 -10.15
C PHE A 177 -3.54 2.22 -9.71
N LEU A 178 -2.38 1.79 -9.24
CA LEU A 178 -2.15 0.42 -8.78
C LEU A 178 -2.99 0.12 -7.53
N ILE A 179 -2.97 1.04 -6.54
CA ILE A 179 -3.69 0.92 -5.27
C ILE A 179 -5.21 0.78 -5.50
N ILE A 180 -5.80 1.66 -6.33
CA ILE A 180 -7.23 1.64 -6.60
C ILE A 180 -7.60 0.42 -7.44
N THR A 181 -6.81 0.07 -8.45
CA THR A 181 -7.05 -1.13 -9.26
C THR A 181 -7.00 -2.40 -8.42
N TYR A 182 -6.02 -2.51 -7.52
CA TYR A 182 -5.91 -3.62 -6.58
C TYR A 182 -7.16 -3.71 -5.69
N ARG A 183 -7.59 -2.60 -5.10
CA ARG A 183 -8.80 -2.55 -4.28
C ARG A 183 -10.02 -3.07 -5.03
N GLU A 184 -10.26 -2.59 -6.25
CA GLU A 184 -11.42 -2.99 -7.04
C GLU A 184 -11.41 -4.48 -7.38
N LEU A 185 -10.24 -5.05 -7.72
CA LEU A 185 -10.10 -6.49 -7.93
C LEU A 185 -10.35 -7.30 -6.64
N ARG A 186 -9.88 -6.81 -5.49
CA ARG A 186 -10.14 -7.45 -4.19
C ARG A 186 -11.61 -7.38 -3.80
N LEU A 187 -12.32 -6.28 -4.14
CA LEU A 187 -13.77 -6.19 -3.94
C LEU A 187 -14.52 -7.23 -4.81
N LEU A 188 -14.12 -7.40 -6.05
CA LEU A 188 -14.67 -8.45 -6.91
C LEU A 188 -14.36 -9.86 -6.35
N GLU A 189 -13.13 -10.09 -5.87
CA GLU A 189 -12.77 -11.34 -5.22
C GLU A 189 -13.62 -11.65 -3.99
N LEU A 190 -13.92 -10.62 -3.16
CA LEU A 190 -14.82 -10.79 -2.02
C LEU A 190 -16.20 -11.30 -2.42
N GLU A 191 -16.77 -10.80 -3.52
CA GLU A 191 -18.06 -11.31 -4.04
C GLU A 191 -17.94 -12.76 -4.54
N ILE A 192 -16.83 -13.13 -5.18
CA ILE A 192 -16.54 -14.51 -5.56
C ILE A 192 -16.49 -15.41 -4.32
N LEU A 193 -15.80 -14.99 -3.26
CA LEU A 193 -15.68 -15.77 -2.02
C LEU A 193 -17.03 -15.93 -1.32
N LYS A 194 -17.88 -14.90 -1.29
CA LYS A 194 -19.27 -15.00 -0.79
C LYS A 194 -20.04 -16.10 -1.52
N MET A 195 -19.97 -16.13 -2.85
CA MET A 195 -20.66 -17.15 -3.62
C MET A 195 -20.15 -18.56 -3.33
N LYS A 196 -18.83 -18.72 -3.19
CA LYS A 196 -18.21 -20.03 -2.90
C LYS A 196 -18.58 -20.54 -1.51
N THR A 197 -18.64 -19.69 -0.50
CA THR A 197 -18.96 -20.09 0.87
C THR A 197 -20.45 -20.34 1.08
N ASN A 198 -21.33 -19.64 0.38
CA ASN A 198 -22.78 -19.88 0.43
C ASN A 198 -23.19 -21.26 -0.15
N THR A 199 -22.36 -21.89 -0.96
CA THR A 199 -22.62 -23.24 -1.52
C THR A 199 -22.31 -24.39 -0.57
N GLY A 200 -22.08 -24.10 0.74
CA GLY A 200 -21.93 -25.13 1.77
C GLY A 200 -20.53 -25.69 1.95
N GLN A 201 -19.55 -25.19 1.20
CA GLN A 201 -18.14 -25.50 1.45
C GLN A 201 -17.66 -24.69 2.66
N ARG A 202 -17.72 -25.29 3.84
CA ARG A 202 -17.04 -24.75 5.04
C ARG A 202 -15.53 -24.90 4.84
N HIS A 203 -14.88 -23.89 4.31
CA HIS A 203 -13.43 -23.86 4.26
C HIS A 203 -12.88 -23.46 5.63
N LEU A 204 -12.01 -24.29 6.17
CA LEU A 204 -11.37 -24.07 7.48
C LEU A 204 -10.39 -22.90 7.47
N ASP A 205 -9.92 -22.47 6.27
CA ASP A 205 -8.95 -21.38 6.12
C ASP A 205 -9.25 -20.56 4.86
N ILE A 206 -9.86 -19.38 5.06
CA ILE A 206 -10.18 -18.43 3.97
C ILE A 206 -8.91 -17.88 3.30
N SER A 207 -7.78 -17.88 4.01
CA SER A 207 -6.52 -17.37 3.49
C SER A 207 -6.02 -18.13 2.26
N THR A 208 -6.31 -19.44 2.21
CA THR A 208 -5.94 -20.29 1.07
C THR A 208 -6.84 -20.08 -0.16
N MET A 209 -7.97 -19.41 0.03
CA MET A 209 -8.90 -19.09 -1.04
C MET A 209 -8.61 -17.76 -1.74
N LEU A 210 -7.85 -16.87 -1.09
CA LEU A 210 -7.44 -15.60 -1.65
C LEU A 210 -6.40 -15.83 -2.75
N LYS A 211 -6.68 -15.34 -3.95
CA LYS A 211 -5.84 -15.50 -5.14
C LYS A 211 -5.31 -14.18 -5.70
N VAL A 212 -6.09 -13.10 -5.51
CA VAL A 212 -5.65 -11.76 -5.91
C VAL A 212 -4.60 -11.25 -4.92
N SER A 213 -3.45 -10.86 -5.43
CA SER A 213 -2.27 -10.48 -4.64
C SER A 213 -1.63 -9.21 -5.20
N VAL A 214 -0.92 -8.48 -4.35
CA VAL A 214 -0.13 -7.30 -4.76
C VAL A 214 0.99 -7.63 -5.75
N GLU A 215 1.40 -8.89 -5.85
CA GLU A 215 2.42 -9.37 -6.80
C GLU A 215 1.97 -9.29 -8.28
N GLN A 216 0.68 -9.04 -8.53
CA GLN A 216 0.14 -8.80 -9.88
C GLN A 216 0.41 -7.37 -10.38
N PHE A 217 0.97 -6.49 -9.51
CA PHE A 217 1.09 -5.06 -9.74
C PHE A 217 2.55 -4.63 -9.87
N TYR A 218 2.82 -3.93 -10.95
CA TYR A 218 4.15 -3.46 -11.33
C TYR A 218 4.11 -1.95 -11.55
N GLY A 219 5.13 -1.26 -11.07
CA GLY A 219 5.26 0.19 -11.26
C GLY A 219 6.69 0.57 -11.59
N ILE A 220 6.85 1.63 -12.37
CA ILE A 220 8.14 2.29 -12.59
C ILE A 220 7.96 3.73 -12.15
N GLU A 221 8.88 4.23 -11.34
CA GLU A 221 8.84 5.61 -10.85
C GLU A 221 10.25 6.20 -10.89
N TYR A 222 10.34 7.43 -11.38
CA TYR A 222 11.61 8.13 -11.53
C TYR A 222 12.17 8.65 -10.20
N GLU A 223 11.31 9.03 -9.27
CA GLU A 223 11.69 9.58 -7.98
C GLU A 223 11.66 8.50 -6.88
N ASP A 224 12.71 8.40 -6.09
CA ASP A 224 12.85 7.37 -5.04
C ASP A 224 11.74 7.47 -3.97
N PHE A 225 11.44 8.67 -3.50
CA PHE A 225 10.47 8.84 -2.41
C PHE A 225 9.02 8.46 -2.79
N PRO A 226 8.46 8.87 -3.96
CA PRO A 226 7.17 8.34 -4.43
C PRO A 226 7.16 6.83 -4.63
N CYS A 227 8.27 6.24 -5.12
CA CYS A 227 8.44 4.80 -5.25
C CYS A 227 8.21 4.08 -3.90
N GLN A 228 8.86 4.57 -2.83
CA GLN A 228 8.68 4.04 -1.48
C GLN A 228 7.25 4.22 -0.96
N ILE A 229 6.62 5.37 -1.23
CA ILE A 229 5.21 5.61 -0.87
C ILE A 229 4.29 4.61 -1.59
N ALA A 230 4.52 4.36 -2.88
CA ALA A 230 3.73 3.41 -3.66
C ALA A 230 3.80 2.00 -3.07
N GLN A 231 4.99 1.53 -2.71
CA GLN A 231 5.18 0.22 -2.06
C GLN A 231 4.38 0.13 -0.75
N VAL A 232 4.50 1.15 0.11
CA VAL A 232 3.76 1.22 1.38
C VAL A 232 2.25 1.29 1.14
N GLY A 233 1.81 2.12 0.20
CA GLY A 233 0.40 2.28 -0.14
C GLY A 233 -0.24 1.00 -0.64
N MET A 234 0.45 0.25 -1.50
CA MET A 234 -0.01 -1.06 -1.97
C MET A 234 -0.15 -2.06 -0.81
N TRP A 235 0.83 -2.09 0.07
CA TRP A 235 0.80 -2.97 1.21
C TRP A 235 -0.33 -2.62 2.21
N LEU A 236 -0.51 -1.33 2.51
CA LEU A 236 -1.60 -0.86 3.39
C LEU A 236 -2.97 -1.18 2.79
N MET A 237 -3.12 -1.06 1.47
CA MET A 237 -4.36 -1.46 0.80
C MET A 237 -4.59 -2.98 0.90
N ASP A 238 -3.55 -3.81 0.73
CA ASP A 238 -3.67 -5.25 0.95
C ASP A 238 -4.13 -5.56 2.37
N HIS A 239 -3.54 -4.90 3.36
CA HIS A 239 -3.92 -5.07 4.76
C HIS A 239 -5.38 -4.66 5.02
N GLN A 240 -5.83 -3.51 4.52
CA GLN A 240 -7.23 -3.08 4.64
C GLN A 240 -8.19 -4.07 3.98
N MET A 241 -7.84 -4.61 2.82
CA MET A 241 -8.67 -5.61 2.16
C MET A 241 -8.69 -6.94 2.93
N ASN A 242 -7.59 -7.32 3.58
CA ASN A 242 -7.53 -8.49 4.43
C ASN A 242 -8.38 -8.32 5.72
N LEU A 243 -8.44 -7.12 6.29
CA LEU A 243 -9.38 -6.81 7.39
C LEU A 243 -10.83 -6.95 6.95
N ARG A 244 -11.20 -6.50 5.74
CA ARG A 244 -12.56 -6.71 5.19
C ARG A 244 -12.90 -8.19 5.00
N VAL A 245 -11.92 -8.99 4.59
CA VAL A 245 -12.08 -10.46 4.55
C VAL A 245 -12.32 -11.01 5.97
N ALA A 246 -11.51 -10.59 6.93
CA ALA A 246 -11.63 -11.00 8.33
C ALA A 246 -13.02 -10.68 8.92
N ASP A 247 -13.50 -9.46 8.71
CA ASP A 247 -14.83 -9.02 9.15
C ASP A 247 -15.95 -9.84 8.52
N MET A 248 -15.85 -10.10 7.21
CA MET A 248 -16.89 -10.83 6.47
C MET A 248 -17.00 -12.29 6.86
N PHE A 249 -15.88 -12.94 7.18
CA PHE A 249 -15.83 -14.37 7.47
C PHE A 249 -15.61 -14.69 8.95
N GLY A 250 -15.51 -13.69 9.82
CA GLY A 250 -15.33 -13.84 11.26
C GLY A 250 -13.99 -14.46 11.65
N MET A 251 -12.95 -14.28 10.83
CA MET A 251 -11.63 -14.86 11.04
C MET A 251 -10.57 -13.76 10.96
N TYR A 252 -9.69 -13.68 11.96
CA TYR A 252 -8.57 -12.75 11.91
C TYR A 252 -7.54 -13.20 10.87
N TYR A 253 -7.26 -12.33 9.90
CA TYR A 253 -6.27 -12.58 8.88
C TYR A 253 -5.38 -11.35 8.68
N ALA A 254 -4.13 -11.45 9.10
CA ALA A 254 -3.11 -10.46 8.83
C ALA A 254 -1.85 -11.11 8.26
N ARG A 255 -1.36 -10.60 7.13
CA ARG A 255 -0.09 -11.06 6.53
C ARG A 255 1.06 -10.23 7.10
N LEU A 256 1.73 -10.76 8.12
CA LEU A 256 2.98 -10.21 8.66
C LEU A 256 4.00 -11.33 8.82
N PRO A 257 5.29 -11.09 8.59
CA PRO A 257 5.92 -9.88 8.03
C PRO A 257 5.56 -9.64 6.56
N LEU A 258 5.90 -8.46 6.01
CA LEU A 258 5.62 -8.05 4.63
C LEU A 258 6.46 -8.90 3.64
N THR A 259 5.97 -10.09 3.33
CA THR A 259 6.67 -11.04 2.43
C THR A 259 6.26 -10.87 0.98
N GLN A 260 5.08 -10.30 0.72
CA GLN A 260 4.56 -10.03 -0.62
C GLN A 260 4.48 -8.52 -0.82
N SER A 261 5.01 -8.02 -1.92
CA SER A 261 4.95 -6.61 -2.29
C SER A 261 4.71 -6.46 -3.78
N ALA A 262 4.07 -5.35 -4.18
CA ALA A 262 4.08 -4.93 -5.57
C ALA A 262 5.53 -4.67 -6.03
N THR A 263 5.81 -4.97 -7.27
CA THR A 263 7.13 -4.70 -7.86
C THR A 263 7.18 -3.27 -8.33
N ILE A 264 7.65 -2.34 -7.48
CA ILE A 264 7.83 -0.93 -7.82
C ILE A 264 9.32 -0.66 -7.98
N VAL A 265 9.72 -0.24 -9.18
CA VAL A 265 11.12 -0.03 -9.56
C VAL A 265 11.42 1.46 -9.63
N HIS A 266 12.45 1.90 -8.91
CA HIS A 266 12.98 3.25 -9.03
C HIS A 266 13.85 3.34 -10.27
N ALA A 267 13.31 3.87 -11.36
CA ALA A 267 14.00 3.99 -12.65
C ALA A 267 13.32 4.99 -13.58
N ASN A 268 14.04 5.38 -14.64
CA ASN A 268 13.46 6.14 -15.75
C ASN A 268 12.83 5.18 -16.76
N ALA A 269 11.51 5.17 -16.86
CA ALA A 269 10.76 4.30 -17.78
C ALA A 269 11.11 4.49 -19.27
N LEU A 270 11.64 5.64 -19.65
CA LEU A 270 12.07 5.92 -21.02
C LEU A 270 13.49 5.40 -21.33
N ARG A 271 14.22 4.93 -20.32
CA ARG A 271 15.63 4.51 -20.44
C ARG A 271 15.90 3.08 -19.97
N MET A 272 14.85 2.34 -19.63
CA MET A 272 14.94 0.95 -19.22
C MET A 272 14.10 0.03 -20.10
N ASP A 273 14.43 -1.24 -20.14
CA ASP A 273 13.57 -2.25 -20.74
C ASP A 273 12.47 -2.64 -19.75
N TRP A 274 11.22 -2.52 -20.15
CA TRP A 274 10.07 -2.90 -19.30
C TRP A 274 9.95 -4.42 -19.16
N GLU A 275 10.53 -5.20 -20.05
CA GLU A 275 10.64 -6.65 -19.92
C GLU A 275 11.43 -7.08 -18.67
N ASP A 276 12.34 -6.23 -18.17
CA ASP A 276 13.06 -6.46 -16.91
C ASP A 276 12.15 -6.32 -15.67
N VAL A 277 11.01 -5.64 -15.81
CA VAL A 277 10.03 -5.45 -14.73
C VAL A 277 8.92 -6.49 -14.80
N VAL A 278 8.35 -6.67 -15.98
CA VAL A 278 7.32 -7.68 -16.23
C VAL A 278 7.36 -8.13 -17.69
N PRO A 279 7.44 -9.45 -17.96
CA PRO A 279 7.43 -9.97 -19.33
C PRO A 279 6.16 -9.55 -20.08
N ALA A 280 6.28 -8.99 -21.29
CA ALA A 280 5.14 -8.51 -22.09
C ALA A 280 4.08 -9.60 -22.33
N LYS A 281 4.50 -10.85 -22.49
CA LYS A 281 3.59 -12.01 -22.66
C LYS A 281 2.69 -12.29 -21.44
N GLU A 282 3.06 -11.80 -20.27
CA GLU A 282 2.34 -11.98 -19.02
C GLU A 282 1.51 -10.76 -18.66
N LEU A 283 1.81 -9.59 -19.24
CA LEU A 283 1.17 -8.32 -18.96
C LEU A 283 -0.24 -8.28 -19.55
N SER A 284 -1.22 -7.89 -18.73
CA SER A 284 -2.61 -7.79 -19.16
C SER A 284 -3.00 -6.36 -19.48
N TYR A 285 -2.56 -5.40 -18.67
CA TYR A 285 -2.93 -3.98 -18.81
C TYR A 285 -1.78 -3.08 -18.47
N ILE A 286 -1.65 -2.00 -19.27
CA ILE A 286 -0.83 -0.84 -18.94
C ILE A 286 -1.79 0.29 -18.62
N LEU A 287 -1.61 0.95 -17.51
CA LEU A 287 -2.48 2.02 -17.02
C LEU A 287 -1.66 3.04 -16.26
N GLY A 288 -2.07 4.29 -16.27
CA GLY A 288 -1.37 5.35 -15.57
C GLY A 288 -1.71 6.73 -16.13
N ASN A 289 -1.12 7.75 -15.53
CA ASN A 289 -1.19 9.13 -15.99
C ASN A 289 0.22 9.73 -16.01
N PRO A 290 1.02 9.45 -17.06
CA PRO A 290 2.40 9.92 -17.13
C PRO A 290 2.47 11.44 -17.15
N PRO A 291 3.58 12.03 -16.65
CA PRO A 291 3.81 13.46 -16.68
C PRO A 291 3.67 14.02 -18.10
N PHE A 292 2.86 15.06 -18.27
CA PHE A 292 2.69 15.75 -19.54
C PHE A 292 3.36 17.11 -19.48
N VAL A 293 4.46 17.24 -20.22
CA VAL A 293 5.15 18.52 -20.42
C VAL A 293 4.74 19.05 -21.79
N GLY A 294 4.05 20.20 -21.83
CA GLY A 294 3.63 20.80 -23.10
C GLY A 294 4.82 21.07 -24.01
N ALA A 295 4.63 20.93 -25.32
CA ALA A 295 5.68 21.03 -26.35
C ALA A 295 6.58 22.31 -26.28
N ARG A 296 6.10 23.36 -25.60
CA ARG A 296 6.86 24.61 -25.38
C ARG A 296 7.93 24.51 -24.28
N ILE A 297 7.96 23.43 -23.51
CA ILE A 297 8.84 23.25 -22.33
C ILE A 297 9.78 22.05 -22.56
N LEU A 298 9.62 21.32 -23.67
CA LEU A 298 10.53 20.25 -24.03
C LEU A 298 11.89 20.87 -24.40
N SER A 299 12.91 20.62 -23.56
CA SER A 299 14.31 20.87 -23.95
C SER A 299 14.72 19.92 -25.08
N ALA A 300 15.60 20.34 -25.94
CA ALA A 300 16.10 19.56 -27.07
C ALA A 300 17.17 18.52 -26.66
N GLU A 301 16.99 17.85 -25.52
CA GLU A 301 17.87 16.77 -25.04
C GLU A 301 17.27 15.39 -25.33
#